data_dd95934901552e0f7e7a0f882f30868f
#
_entry.id   dd95934901552e0f7e7a0f882f30868f
#
_cell.length_a   1.000
_cell.length_b   1.000
_cell.length_c   1.000
_cell.angle_alpha   90.00
_cell.angle_beta   90.00
_cell.angle_gamma   90.00
#
_symmetry.space_group_name_H-M   'P 1'
#
loop_
_entity.id
_entity.type
_entity.pdbx_description
1 polymer ?
#
loop_
_entity_poly.entity_id
_entity_poly.type
_entity_poly.pdbx_seq_one_letter_code
_entity_poly.pdbx_strand_id
1 'polypeptide(L)'
;MVKRLLKDPVTIPHLLGLISFVRSDPREKEEAAEILALLVGASQHFELQKYQGLQELQSKHNVNLLLQLVASSNPQTKVQFLHLLVELSQKSETARNLIRQDENAVGQLFSLLHSDQPVVKRWTMKLIYCISEGDPAGVSLPPSPAKELAITTLASILTSSLDIEERSTAAGIISQLPPDDITIDEILCKSDTLKAIHEVICSADEEYNGNRAPADQGTSLLENALAALMRYAEPSKPELQRQVGKLELYPSLVRVLSRGSSLAKQRTAIALAKLSQSTSQSVSDTTIMTEKSKHSMPMLFLTKLLPNMSWCCSTSSTNGISCSVHGAACSHRDTFCLVKADAVKPLVRTLSETESGVAEAALMALETLLTDHSTLSHATAAIVDNQGVVAILQVLEKGSIPAKTKALDLFQKILNHTQITQTLFQRFEGILIQLLHDDDLKKKSALVLKQMKILPEQSSYF
;
A
#
# COMPACT_ATOMS: atom_id res chain seq x y z
N MET A 1 30.86 0.35 -23.42
CA MET A 1 31.91 0.16 -22.41
C MET A 1 31.45 -0.82 -21.33
N VAL A 2 30.39 -0.59 -20.61
CA VAL A 2 29.88 -1.43 -19.48
C VAL A 2 29.72 -2.91 -19.86
N LYS A 3 29.02 -3.24 -20.96
CA LYS A 3 28.83 -4.63 -21.43
C LYS A 3 30.16 -5.37 -21.70
N ARG A 4 31.23 -4.65 -21.99
CA ARG A 4 32.54 -5.25 -22.24
C ARG A 4 33.25 -5.58 -20.92
N LEU A 5 33.12 -4.71 -19.92
CA LEU A 5 33.61 -4.94 -18.55
C LEU A 5 32.88 -6.05 -17.85
N LEU A 6 31.56 -6.15 -18.04
CA LEU A 6 30.72 -7.23 -17.47
C LEU A 6 31.08 -8.62 -18.04
N LYS A 7 31.55 -8.68 -19.30
CA LYS A 7 31.95 -9.93 -19.95
C LYS A 7 33.40 -10.36 -19.57
N ASP A 8 34.19 -9.44 -19.08
CA ASP A 8 35.54 -9.73 -18.68
C ASP A 8 35.53 -10.46 -17.32
N PRO A 9 36.00 -11.73 -17.26
CA PRO A 9 35.95 -12.52 -16.05
C PRO A 9 36.86 -12.02 -14.93
N VAL A 10 37.84 -11.14 -15.27
CA VAL A 10 38.85 -10.64 -14.32
C VAL A 10 38.45 -9.31 -13.67
N THR A 11 37.66 -8.49 -14.34
CA THR A 11 37.33 -7.12 -13.89
C THR A 11 36.64 -7.10 -12.51
N ILE A 12 35.58 -7.84 -12.29
CA ILE A 12 34.84 -7.83 -11.02
C ILE A 12 35.64 -8.47 -9.89
N PRO A 13 36.24 -9.66 -10.05
CA PRO A 13 37.14 -10.23 -9.04
C PRO A 13 38.31 -9.31 -8.67
N HIS A 14 38.89 -8.59 -9.63
CA HIS A 14 39.96 -7.63 -9.35
C HIS A 14 39.46 -6.45 -8.49
N LEU A 15 38.31 -5.86 -8.83
CA LEU A 15 37.74 -4.79 -8.04
C LEU A 15 37.33 -5.26 -6.63
N LEU A 16 36.80 -6.46 -6.47
CA LEU A 16 36.55 -7.08 -5.17
C LEU A 16 37.85 -7.31 -4.39
N GLY A 17 38.91 -7.70 -5.09
CA GLY A 17 40.24 -7.83 -4.50
C GLY A 17 40.75 -6.51 -3.93
N LEU A 18 40.58 -5.39 -4.64
CA LEU A 18 40.97 -4.06 -4.14
C LEU A 18 40.16 -3.67 -2.89
N ILE A 19 38.88 -3.95 -2.88
CA ILE A 19 37.99 -3.67 -1.73
C ILE A 19 38.35 -4.50 -0.50
N SER A 20 38.66 -5.79 -0.70
CA SER A 20 38.97 -6.73 0.40
C SER A 20 40.35 -6.58 0.97
N PHE A 21 41.31 -6.02 0.19
CA PHE A 21 42.70 -5.93 0.62
C PHE A 21 42.87 -4.88 1.73
N VAL A 22 43.37 -5.30 2.88
CA VAL A 22 43.44 -4.46 4.09
C VAL A 22 44.38 -3.24 3.89
N ARG A 23 45.37 -3.35 3.05
CA ARG A 23 46.35 -2.28 2.80
C ARG A 23 46.05 -1.39 1.60
N SER A 24 44.92 -1.60 0.90
CA SER A 24 44.49 -0.68 -0.18
C SER A 24 44.19 0.70 0.36
N ASP A 25 44.54 1.72 -0.40
CA ASP A 25 44.18 3.11 -0.09
C ASP A 25 42.65 3.23 0.00
N PRO A 26 42.11 3.96 0.97
CA PRO A 26 40.70 4.27 1.04
C PRO A 26 40.07 4.79 -0.29
N ARG A 27 40.82 5.58 -1.05
CA ARG A 27 40.41 6.08 -2.38
C ARG A 27 40.29 4.96 -3.41
N GLU A 28 41.22 4.00 -3.43
CA GLU A 28 41.13 2.82 -4.32
C GLU A 28 39.85 2.00 -4.02
N LYS A 29 39.53 1.86 -2.73
CA LYS A 29 38.29 1.17 -2.31
C LYS A 29 37.03 1.92 -2.72
N GLU A 30 37.03 3.26 -2.60
CA GLU A 30 35.94 4.12 -3.04
C GLU A 30 35.70 3.98 -4.55
N GLU A 31 36.75 4.15 -5.35
CA GLU A 31 36.67 4.06 -6.81
C GLU A 31 36.26 2.65 -7.26
N ALA A 32 36.77 1.60 -6.62
CA ALA A 32 36.39 0.23 -6.93
C ALA A 32 34.93 -0.04 -6.61
N ALA A 33 34.44 0.45 -5.47
CA ALA A 33 33.01 0.31 -5.08
C ALA A 33 32.10 1.10 -6.00
N GLU A 34 32.47 2.32 -6.39
CA GLU A 34 31.73 3.14 -7.34
C GLU A 34 31.63 2.47 -8.72
N ILE A 35 32.75 1.94 -9.24
CA ILE A 35 32.75 1.21 -10.50
C ILE A 35 31.85 -0.03 -10.42
N LEU A 36 31.90 -0.80 -9.34
CA LEU A 36 31.02 -1.94 -9.13
C LEU A 36 29.56 -1.53 -9.07
N ALA A 37 29.22 -0.45 -8.37
CA ALA A 37 27.86 0.08 -8.30
C ALA A 37 27.35 0.47 -9.70
N LEU A 38 28.17 1.16 -10.49
CA LEU A 38 27.84 1.52 -11.88
C LEU A 38 27.66 0.28 -12.78
N LEU A 39 28.50 -0.76 -12.61
CA LEU A 39 28.37 -2.00 -13.37
C LEU A 39 27.07 -2.75 -13.01
N VAL A 40 26.76 -2.86 -11.73
CA VAL A 40 25.50 -3.46 -11.24
C VAL A 40 24.32 -2.64 -11.67
N GLY A 41 24.37 -1.30 -11.49
CA GLY A 41 23.30 -0.39 -11.90
C GLY A 41 22.95 -0.46 -13.37
N ALA A 42 23.96 -0.61 -14.23
CA ALA A 42 23.79 -0.73 -15.68
C ALA A 42 23.43 -2.16 -16.14
N SER A 43 23.54 -3.19 -15.28
CA SER A 43 23.20 -4.57 -15.61
C SER A 43 21.70 -4.82 -15.52
N GLN A 44 21.18 -5.80 -16.30
CA GLN A 44 19.81 -6.27 -16.17
C GLN A 44 19.75 -7.47 -15.21
N HIS A 45 18.59 -7.73 -14.63
CA HIS A 45 18.40 -8.79 -13.65
C HIS A 45 18.94 -10.17 -14.13
N PHE A 46 18.69 -10.54 -15.38
CA PHE A 46 19.20 -11.81 -15.93
C PHE A 46 20.74 -11.82 -16.10
N GLU A 47 21.38 -10.67 -16.24
CA GLU A 47 22.85 -10.57 -16.38
C GLU A 47 23.57 -10.84 -15.07
N LEU A 48 22.93 -10.55 -13.92
CA LEU A 48 23.45 -10.87 -12.58
C LEU A 48 23.66 -12.38 -12.38
N GLN A 49 22.84 -13.19 -13.00
CA GLN A 49 22.93 -14.66 -12.92
C GLN A 49 23.81 -15.25 -14.04
N LYS A 50 24.05 -14.49 -15.10
CA LYS A 50 24.80 -14.95 -16.28
C LYS A 50 26.30 -14.79 -16.14
N TYR A 51 26.78 -13.67 -15.54
CA TYR A 51 28.20 -13.37 -15.46
C TYR A 51 28.78 -13.82 -14.12
N GLN A 52 29.83 -14.66 -14.17
CA GLN A 52 30.44 -15.25 -12.98
C GLN A 52 30.87 -14.21 -11.95
N GLY A 53 31.49 -13.09 -12.38
CA GLY A 53 31.89 -12.02 -11.46
C GLY A 53 30.71 -11.38 -10.73
N LEU A 54 29.52 -11.20 -11.40
CA LEU A 54 28.33 -10.70 -10.74
C LEU A 54 27.69 -11.74 -9.80
N GLN A 55 27.80 -13.02 -10.12
CA GLN A 55 27.39 -14.09 -9.20
C GLN A 55 28.28 -14.11 -7.95
N GLU A 56 29.58 -13.94 -8.13
CA GLU A 56 30.53 -13.87 -7.03
C GLU A 56 30.26 -12.66 -6.12
N LEU A 57 29.93 -11.50 -6.69
CA LEU A 57 29.55 -10.30 -5.94
C LEU A 57 28.31 -10.55 -5.04
N GLN A 58 27.35 -11.36 -5.48
CA GLN A 58 26.16 -11.73 -4.73
C GLN A 58 26.39 -12.85 -3.71
N SER A 59 27.60 -13.39 -3.61
CA SER A 59 27.92 -14.47 -2.67
C SER A 59 27.81 -13.98 -1.21
N LYS A 60 27.46 -14.89 -0.30
CA LYS A 60 27.38 -14.59 1.13
C LYS A 60 28.66 -13.96 1.68
N HIS A 61 29.82 -14.43 1.20
CA HIS A 61 31.11 -13.90 1.61
C HIS A 61 31.26 -12.41 1.26
N ASN A 62 30.97 -12.04 0.01
CA ASN A 62 31.17 -10.67 -0.47
C ASN A 62 30.09 -9.71 0.07
N VAL A 63 28.85 -10.15 0.19
CA VAL A 63 27.80 -9.34 0.83
C VAL A 63 28.14 -9.04 2.29
N ASN A 64 28.57 -10.04 3.06
CA ASN A 64 29.01 -9.84 4.44
C ASN A 64 30.26 -8.96 4.55
N LEU A 65 31.22 -9.11 3.63
CA LEU A 65 32.38 -8.23 3.57
C LEU A 65 31.98 -6.77 3.36
N LEU A 66 31.08 -6.50 2.41
CA LEU A 66 30.59 -5.15 2.16
C LEU A 66 29.86 -4.57 3.39
N LEU A 67 29.05 -5.36 4.09
CA LEU A 67 28.39 -4.93 5.33
C LEU A 67 29.39 -4.60 6.44
N GLN A 68 30.43 -5.41 6.62
CA GLN A 68 31.51 -5.14 7.57
C GLN A 68 32.27 -3.86 7.21
N LEU A 69 32.51 -3.61 5.93
CA LEU A 69 33.16 -2.40 5.44
C LEU A 69 32.27 -1.16 5.64
N VAL A 70 30.96 -1.27 5.49
CA VAL A 70 30.02 -0.21 5.87
C VAL A 70 30.16 0.14 7.35
N ALA A 71 30.33 -0.84 8.23
CA ALA A 71 30.51 -0.59 9.66
C ALA A 71 31.85 0.12 9.97
N SER A 72 32.93 -0.28 9.35
CA SER A 72 34.30 0.08 9.72
C SER A 72 34.91 1.25 8.94
N SER A 73 34.32 1.67 7.82
CA SER A 73 34.89 2.68 6.92
C SER A 73 34.59 4.13 7.36
N ASN A 74 35.38 5.07 6.84
CA ASN A 74 35.12 6.49 6.96
C ASN A 74 33.82 6.87 6.21
N PRO A 75 33.19 8.04 6.48
CA PRO A 75 31.89 8.40 5.90
C PRO A 75 31.86 8.40 4.36
N GLN A 76 32.92 8.80 3.68
CA GLN A 76 32.97 8.87 2.21
C GLN A 76 32.98 7.47 1.59
N THR A 77 33.92 6.63 2.03
CA THR A 77 34.00 5.23 1.60
C THR A 77 32.72 4.44 1.94
N LYS A 78 32.13 4.72 3.11
CA LYS A 78 30.87 4.13 3.56
C LYS A 78 29.72 4.41 2.59
N VAL A 79 29.63 5.62 2.05
CA VAL A 79 28.61 6.00 1.05
C VAL A 79 28.72 5.13 -0.20
N GLN A 80 29.93 4.86 -0.68
CA GLN A 80 30.14 4.05 -1.89
C GLN A 80 29.75 2.57 -1.65
N PHE A 81 30.06 2.02 -0.48
CA PHE A 81 29.62 0.67 -0.14
C PHE A 81 28.09 0.57 0.03
N LEU A 82 27.47 1.56 0.67
CA LEU A 82 26.00 1.63 0.76
C LEU A 82 25.36 1.75 -0.62
N HIS A 83 25.91 2.58 -1.50
CA HIS A 83 25.45 2.70 -2.89
C HIS A 83 25.54 1.36 -3.63
N LEU A 84 26.67 0.68 -3.56
CA LEU A 84 26.84 -0.65 -4.15
C LEU A 84 25.81 -1.66 -3.61
N LEU A 85 25.60 -1.68 -2.29
CA LEU A 85 24.60 -2.57 -1.66
C LEU A 85 23.17 -2.23 -2.08
N VAL A 86 22.82 -0.94 -2.26
CA VAL A 86 21.53 -0.51 -2.79
C VAL A 86 21.33 -1.03 -4.20
N GLU A 87 22.26 -0.77 -5.12
CA GLU A 87 22.19 -1.24 -6.50
C GLU A 87 22.08 -2.77 -6.59
N LEU A 88 22.84 -3.47 -5.76
CA LEU A 88 22.81 -4.92 -5.68
C LEU A 88 21.47 -5.41 -5.14
N SER A 89 20.94 -4.80 -4.09
CA SER A 89 19.66 -5.16 -3.47
C SER A 89 18.45 -4.89 -4.36
N GLN A 90 18.47 -3.83 -5.18
CA GLN A 90 17.42 -3.55 -6.13
C GLN A 90 17.27 -4.65 -7.20
N LYS A 91 18.38 -5.27 -7.57
CA LYS A 91 18.44 -6.22 -8.71
C LYS A 91 18.56 -7.68 -8.30
N SER A 92 18.97 -7.96 -7.05
CA SER A 92 19.23 -9.32 -6.57
C SER A 92 18.41 -9.62 -5.31
N GLU A 93 17.42 -10.49 -5.45
CA GLU A 93 16.69 -11.02 -4.30
C GLU A 93 17.60 -11.84 -3.37
N THR A 94 18.58 -12.55 -3.94
CA THR A 94 19.58 -13.30 -3.16
C THR A 94 20.33 -12.36 -2.22
N ALA A 95 20.83 -11.22 -2.73
CA ALA A 95 21.52 -10.23 -1.90
C ALA A 95 20.61 -9.63 -0.82
N ARG A 96 19.36 -9.29 -1.17
CA ARG A 96 18.37 -8.82 -0.19
C ARG A 96 18.17 -9.81 0.94
N ASN A 97 17.96 -11.08 0.61
CA ASN A 97 17.73 -12.15 1.60
C ASN A 97 18.95 -12.37 2.50
N LEU A 98 20.17 -12.29 1.94
CA LEU A 98 21.40 -12.40 2.74
C LEU A 98 21.55 -11.26 3.74
N ILE A 99 21.22 -10.02 3.35
CA ILE A 99 21.25 -8.87 4.26
C ILE A 99 20.19 -9.00 5.34
N ARG A 100 18.95 -9.40 4.98
CA ARG A 100 17.85 -9.61 5.93
C ARG A 100 18.18 -10.63 7.01
N GLN A 101 18.88 -11.71 6.66
CA GLN A 101 19.24 -12.79 7.57
C GLN A 101 20.34 -12.40 8.56
N ASP A 102 21.08 -11.30 8.33
CA ASP A 102 22.09 -10.81 9.24
C ASP A 102 21.50 -9.73 10.17
N GLU A 103 20.93 -10.17 11.31
CA GLU A 103 20.33 -9.28 12.30
C GLU A 103 21.29 -8.20 12.81
N ASN A 104 22.58 -8.52 12.93
CA ASN A 104 23.60 -7.56 13.36
C ASN A 104 23.80 -6.47 12.31
N ALA A 105 23.87 -6.85 11.03
CA ALA A 105 23.99 -5.90 9.94
C ALA A 105 22.75 -5.00 9.85
N VAL A 106 21.56 -5.57 9.95
CA VAL A 106 20.31 -4.80 9.97
C VAL A 106 20.30 -3.83 11.17
N GLY A 107 20.66 -4.28 12.36
CA GLY A 107 20.77 -3.42 13.55
C GLY A 107 21.77 -2.25 13.34
N GLN A 108 22.91 -2.51 12.70
CA GLN A 108 23.88 -1.47 12.33
C GLN A 108 23.31 -0.48 11.31
N LEU A 109 22.57 -0.94 10.29
CA LEU A 109 21.91 -0.06 9.34
C LEU A 109 20.92 0.88 10.03
N PHE A 110 20.11 0.37 10.96
CA PHE A 110 19.21 1.24 11.74
C PHE A 110 19.96 2.23 12.61
N SER A 111 21.12 1.87 13.16
CA SER A 111 21.94 2.82 13.92
C SER A 111 22.50 3.95 13.06
N LEU A 112 22.79 3.70 11.77
CA LEU A 112 23.27 4.70 10.82
C LEU A 112 22.21 5.75 10.44
N LEU A 113 20.94 5.52 10.75
CA LEU A 113 19.88 6.55 10.60
C LEU A 113 20.13 7.77 11.49
N HIS A 114 20.94 7.62 12.56
CA HIS A 114 21.33 8.70 13.47
C HIS A 114 22.68 9.34 13.10
N SER A 115 23.25 8.98 11.95
CA SER A 115 24.50 9.57 11.47
C SER A 115 24.34 11.08 11.27
N ASP A 116 25.36 11.85 11.71
CA ASP A 116 25.45 13.30 11.45
C ASP A 116 25.72 13.63 9.98
N GLN A 117 26.03 12.61 9.16
CA GLN A 117 26.31 12.75 7.74
C GLN A 117 25.03 12.51 6.92
N PRO A 118 24.41 13.55 6.33
CA PRO A 118 23.13 13.41 5.59
C PRO A 118 23.21 12.40 4.45
N VAL A 119 24.33 12.34 3.74
CA VAL A 119 24.51 11.42 2.61
C VAL A 119 24.54 9.96 3.06
N VAL A 120 25.23 9.66 4.18
CA VAL A 120 25.24 8.31 4.78
C VAL A 120 23.82 7.90 5.17
N LYS A 121 23.11 8.80 5.87
CA LYS A 121 21.71 8.57 6.29
C LYS A 121 20.81 8.26 5.08
N ARG A 122 20.90 9.06 4.01
CA ARG A 122 20.11 8.86 2.79
C ARG A 122 20.33 7.49 2.15
N TRP A 123 21.59 7.10 1.93
CA TRP A 123 21.90 5.81 1.33
C TRP A 123 21.54 4.63 2.25
N THR A 124 21.67 4.81 3.56
CA THR A 124 21.21 3.82 4.54
C THR A 124 19.69 3.62 4.47
N MET A 125 18.93 4.70 4.40
CA MET A 125 17.48 4.63 4.25
C MET A 125 17.07 3.90 2.96
N LYS A 126 17.74 4.22 1.84
CA LYS A 126 17.53 3.52 0.56
C LYS A 126 17.79 2.02 0.69
N LEU A 127 18.87 1.64 1.35
CA LEU A 127 19.20 0.23 1.56
C LEU A 127 18.15 -0.46 2.43
N ILE A 128 17.76 0.14 3.56
CA ILE A 128 16.70 -0.40 4.43
C ILE A 128 15.39 -0.56 3.63
N TYR A 129 15.02 0.42 2.82
CA TYR A 129 13.83 0.34 1.97
C TYR A 129 13.92 -0.83 0.98
N CYS A 130 15.05 -0.96 0.27
CA CYS A 130 15.26 -2.05 -0.70
C CYS A 130 15.20 -3.43 -0.05
N ILE A 131 15.79 -3.60 1.14
CA ILE A 131 15.77 -4.89 1.83
C ILE A 131 14.42 -5.19 2.48
N SER A 132 13.58 -4.21 2.78
CA SER A 132 12.24 -4.42 3.33
C SER A 132 11.20 -4.76 2.26
N GLU A 133 11.46 -4.40 1.00
CA GLU A 133 10.52 -4.62 -0.10
C GLU A 133 10.32 -6.11 -0.39
N GLY A 134 9.06 -6.55 -0.45
CA GLY A 134 8.69 -7.93 -0.79
C GLY A 134 8.84 -8.94 0.35
N ASP A 135 9.11 -8.50 1.57
CA ASP A 135 9.11 -9.38 2.73
C ASP A 135 7.74 -9.33 3.44
N PRO A 136 6.98 -10.44 3.44
CA PRO A 136 5.66 -10.46 4.09
C PRO A 136 5.74 -10.34 5.62
N ALA A 137 6.88 -10.68 6.24
CA ALA A 137 7.10 -10.52 7.67
C ALA A 137 7.47 -9.08 8.05
N GLY A 138 7.78 -8.25 7.04
CA GLY A 138 8.31 -6.90 7.24
C GLY A 138 9.81 -6.89 7.57
N VAL A 139 10.39 -5.70 7.64
CA VAL A 139 11.81 -5.54 7.96
C VAL A 139 12.09 -5.94 9.41
N SER A 140 13.11 -6.78 9.62
CA SER A 140 13.58 -7.12 10.96
C SER A 140 14.09 -5.85 11.66
N LEU A 141 13.55 -5.56 12.84
CA LEU A 141 13.93 -4.39 13.63
C LEU A 141 14.90 -4.78 14.75
N PRO A 142 15.82 -3.90 15.12
CA PRO A 142 16.65 -4.15 16.30
C PRO A 142 15.80 -4.27 17.58
N PRO A 143 16.30 -4.92 18.65
CA PRO A 143 15.58 -4.98 19.92
C PRO A 143 15.43 -3.59 20.56
N SER A 144 14.42 -3.43 21.43
CA SER A 144 14.27 -2.20 22.22
C SER A 144 15.49 -1.96 23.11
N PRO A 145 15.97 -0.72 23.30
CA PRO A 145 15.32 0.54 22.91
C PRO A 145 15.66 1.03 21.49
N ALA A 146 16.56 0.38 20.77
CA ALA A 146 16.98 0.81 19.43
C ALA A 146 15.82 0.78 18.42
N LYS A 147 14.87 -0.15 18.58
CA LYS A 147 13.64 -0.22 17.77
C LYS A 147 12.82 1.07 17.88
N GLU A 148 12.55 1.49 19.10
CA GLU A 148 11.74 2.69 19.35
C GLU A 148 12.40 3.95 18.78
N LEU A 149 13.71 4.06 18.93
CA LEU A 149 14.49 5.16 18.38
C LEU A 149 14.46 5.16 16.85
N ALA A 150 14.62 4.00 16.21
CA ALA A 150 14.56 3.87 14.75
C ALA A 150 13.20 4.31 14.18
N ILE A 151 12.09 3.85 14.78
CA ILE A 151 10.73 4.21 14.34
C ILE A 151 10.48 5.71 14.55
N THR A 152 10.85 6.26 15.69
CA THR A 152 10.72 7.69 15.98
C THR A 152 11.52 8.52 15.00
N THR A 153 12.72 8.07 14.61
CA THR A 153 13.53 8.74 13.60
C THR A 153 12.88 8.72 12.23
N LEU A 154 12.35 7.58 11.78
CA LEU A 154 11.61 7.49 10.51
C LEU A 154 10.37 8.39 10.52
N ALA A 155 9.61 8.41 11.61
CA ALA A 155 8.48 9.30 11.80
C ALA A 155 8.91 10.78 11.72
N SER A 156 10.01 11.16 12.37
CA SER A 156 10.56 12.51 12.32
C SER A 156 11.03 12.90 10.92
N ILE A 157 11.65 12.01 10.17
CA ILE A 157 12.07 12.27 8.78
C ILE A 157 10.85 12.53 7.91
N LEU A 158 9.81 11.71 7.99
CA LEU A 158 8.58 11.89 7.22
C LEU A 158 7.91 13.24 7.52
N THR A 159 7.92 13.67 8.79
CA THR A 159 7.23 14.90 9.22
C THR A 159 8.03 16.17 8.99
N SER A 160 9.35 16.14 9.10
CA SER A 160 10.18 17.34 9.17
C SER A 160 11.27 17.49 8.11
N SER A 161 11.59 16.45 7.33
CA SER A 161 12.59 16.59 6.26
C SER A 161 12.07 17.46 5.13
N LEU A 162 12.94 18.34 4.63
CA LEU A 162 12.69 19.14 3.43
C LEU A 162 12.98 18.38 2.13
N ASP A 163 13.67 17.24 2.22
CA ASP A 163 14.01 16.40 1.07
C ASP A 163 12.86 15.44 0.79
N ILE A 164 12.25 15.59 -0.38
CA ILE A 164 11.12 14.76 -0.85
C ILE A 164 11.52 13.27 -0.93
N GLU A 165 12.75 12.98 -1.36
CA GLU A 165 13.25 11.61 -1.48
C GLU A 165 13.40 10.95 -0.11
N GLU A 166 13.92 11.68 0.89
CA GLU A 166 14.00 11.19 2.26
C GLU A 166 12.62 10.92 2.86
N ARG A 167 11.67 11.84 2.67
CA ARG A 167 10.28 11.66 3.11
C ARG A 167 9.62 10.46 2.44
N SER A 168 9.82 10.32 1.13
CA SER A 168 9.30 9.18 0.36
C SER A 168 9.87 7.85 0.86
N THR A 169 11.18 7.79 1.07
CA THR A 169 11.84 6.57 1.57
C THR A 169 11.40 6.23 2.99
N ALA A 170 11.26 7.23 3.87
CA ALA A 170 10.76 7.02 5.23
C ALA A 170 9.33 6.48 5.25
N ALA A 171 8.43 7.04 4.43
CA ALA A 171 7.06 6.54 4.26
C ALA A 171 7.04 5.09 3.75
N GLY A 172 7.92 4.78 2.78
CA GLY A 172 8.07 3.44 2.24
C GLY A 172 8.53 2.43 3.31
N ILE A 173 9.54 2.78 4.12
CA ILE A 173 9.99 1.91 5.23
C ILE A 173 8.88 1.73 6.26
N ILE A 174 8.19 2.80 6.65
CA ILE A 174 7.06 2.72 7.61
C ILE A 174 5.98 1.77 7.11
N SER A 175 5.70 1.75 5.81
CA SER A 175 4.71 0.84 5.22
C SER A 175 5.11 -0.64 5.31
N GLN A 176 6.40 -0.93 5.38
CA GLN A 176 6.99 -2.28 5.42
C GLN A 176 7.37 -2.75 6.83
N LEU A 177 7.08 -1.95 7.86
CA LEU A 177 7.30 -2.36 9.24
C LEU A 177 6.39 -3.55 9.59
N PRO A 178 6.82 -4.47 10.49
CA PRO A 178 6.02 -5.62 10.89
C PRO A 178 4.57 -5.23 11.26
N PRO A 179 3.56 -5.88 10.66
CA PRO A 179 2.16 -5.45 10.82
C PRO A 179 1.59 -5.70 12.23
N ASP A 180 2.07 -6.73 12.92
CA ASP A 180 1.48 -7.21 14.18
C ASP A 180 2.22 -6.72 15.43
N ASP A 181 3.18 -5.82 15.29
CA ASP A 181 3.93 -5.26 16.43
C ASP A 181 3.19 -4.05 17.01
N ILE A 182 2.56 -4.27 18.17
CA ILE A 182 1.79 -3.25 18.92
C ILE A 182 2.65 -2.05 19.30
N THR A 183 3.93 -2.26 19.63
CA THR A 183 4.84 -1.17 20.00
C THR A 183 5.03 -0.18 18.87
N ILE A 184 5.11 -0.68 17.64
CA ILE A 184 5.22 0.17 16.44
C ILE A 184 3.97 1.03 16.30
N ASP A 185 2.79 0.42 16.42
CA ASP A 185 1.52 1.13 16.28
C ASP A 185 1.35 2.20 17.36
N GLU A 186 1.77 1.92 18.61
CA GLU A 186 1.74 2.91 19.70
C GLU A 186 2.66 4.11 19.41
N ILE A 187 3.88 3.88 18.88
CA ILE A 187 4.81 4.96 18.54
C ILE A 187 4.25 5.79 17.39
N LEU A 188 3.75 5.13 16.33
CA LEU A 188 3.16 5.80 15.18
C LEU A 188 1.90 6.59 15.54
N CYS A 189 1.10 6.11 16.50
CA CYS A 189 -0.06 6.82 17.03
C CYS A 189 0.29 8.09 17.80
N LYS A 190 1.41 8.07 18.53
CA LYS A 190 1.88 9.21 19.33
C LYS A 190 2.64 10.25 18.48
N SER A 191 3.14 9.83 17.33
CA SER A 191 3.83 10.71 16.39
C SER A 191 2.85 11.41 15.44
N ASP A 192 3.27 12.51 14.83
CA ASP A 192 2.50 13.22 13.80
C ASP A 192 2.56 12.54 12.41
N THR A 193 2.95 11.25 12.37
CA THR A 193 3.13 10.50 11.12
C THR A 193 1.86 10.50 10.27
N LEU A 194 0.69 10.24 10.85
CA LEU A 194 -0.58 10.22 10.12
C LEU A 194 -0.95 11.61 9.59
N LYS A 195 -0.62 12.68 10.30
CA LYS A 195 -0.82 14.06 9.81
C LYS A 195 0.09 14.35 8.62
N ALA A 196 1.37 13.92 8.69
CA ALA A 196 2.29 14.07 7.56
C ALA A 196 1.82 13.30 6.32
N ILE A 197 1.29 12.07 6.49
CA ILE A 197 0.67 11.31 5.41
C ILE A 197 -0.54 12.07 4.83
N HIS A 198 -1.39 12.61 5.69
CA HIS A 198 -2.53 13.44 5.28
C HIS A 198 -2.10 14.66 4.46
N GLU A 199 -1.10 15.41 4.92
CA GLU A 199 -0.56 16.58 4.21
C GLU A 199 -0.04 16.20 2.81
N VAL A 200 0.68 15.08 2.68
CA VAL A 200 1.16 14.59 1.38
C VAL A 200 0.00 14.28 0.44
N ILE A 201 -1.04 13.61 0.91
CA ILE A 201 -2.20 13.24 0.10
C ILE A 201 -2.98 14.50 -0.31
N CYS A 202 -3.17 15.46 0.59
CA CYS A 202 -3.87 16.73 0.30
C CYS A 202 -3.05 17.62 -0.66
N SER A 203 -1.74 17.72 -0.50
CA SER A 203 -0.88 18.49 -1.40
C SER A 203 -0.89 17.94 -2.83
N ALA A 204 -0.82 16.63 -2.98
CA ALA A 204 -0.95 15.98 -4.29
C ALA A 204 -2.33 16.23 -4.91
N ASP A 205 -3.38 16.28 -4.11
CA ASP A 205 -4.74 16.61 -4.56
C ASP A 205 -4.85 18.05 -5.07
N GLU A 206 -4.21 19.01 -4.43
CA GLU A 206 -4.14 20.40 -4.88
C GLU A 206 -3.40 20.53 -6.22
N GLU A 207 -2.29 19.80 -6.41
CA GLU A 207 -1.56 19.75 -7.68
C GLU A 207 -2.43 19.17 -8.81
N TYR A 208 -3.18 18.12 -8.56
CA TYR A 208 -4.14 17.56 -9.53
C TYR A 208 -5.26 18.55 -9.89
N ASN A 209 -5.72 19.35 -8.95
CA ASN A 209 -6.73 20.38 -9.19
C ASN A 209 -6.16 21.56 -10.03
N GLY A 210 -4.88 21.86 -9.88
CA GLY A 210 -4.16 22.84 -10.69
C GLY A 210 -3.80 22.38 -12.11
N ASN A 211 -4.26 21.19 -12.56
CA ASN A 211 -3.90 20.55 -13.83
C ASN A 211 -2.37 20.35 -14.03
N ARG A 212 -1.64 20.26 -12.95
CA ARG A 212 -0.22 19.86 -12.98
C ARG A 212 -0.13 18.41 -12.51
N ALA A 213 0.49 17.56 -13.33
CA ALA A 213 0.92 16.26 -12.84
C ALA A 213 2.04 16.47 -11.82
N PRO A 214 2.01 15.78 -10.66
CA PRO A 214 3.12 15.81 -9.71
C PRO A 214 4.43 15.46 -10.42
N ALA A 215 5.53 16.11 -10.06
CA ALA A 215 6.86 15.69 -10.51
C ALA A 215 7.11 14.23 -10.07
N ASP A 216 7.97 13.49 -10.77
CA ASP A 216 8.23 12.07 -10.49
C ASP A 216 8.52 11.77 -9.01
N GLN A 217 9.26 12.67 -8.34
CA GLN A 217 9.54 12.54 -6.91
C GLN A 217 8.30 12.73 -6.03
N GLY A 218 7.39 13.65 -6.39
CA GLY A 218 6.11 13.85 -5.71
C GLY A 218 5.19 12.64 -5.87
N THR A 219 5.19 12.01 -7.04
CA THR A 219 4.45 10.78 -7.31
C THR A 219 4.92 9.65 -6.40
N SER A 220 6.24 9.43 -6.30
CA SER A 220 6.81 8.40 -5.41
C SER A 220 6.50 8.65 -3.93
N LEU A 221 6.53 9.92 -3.48
CA LEU A 221 6.16 10.29 -2.11
C LEU A 221 4.68 9.98 -1.84
N LEU A 222 3.77 10.35 -2.75
CA LEU A 222 2.35 10.04 -2.63
C LEU A 222 2.10 8.53 -2.57
N GLU A 223 2.72 7.77 -3.46
CA GLU A 223 2.59 6.32 -3.49
C GLU A 223 3.03 5.68 -2.18
N ASN A 224 4.18 6.08 -1.63
CA ASN A 224 4.69 5.55 -0.37
C ASN A 224 3.87 6.02 0.84
N ALA A 225 3.36 7.25 0.83
CA ALA A 225 2.44 7.74 1.85
C ALA A 225 1.12 6.95 1.87
N LEU A 226 0.58 6.60 0.68
CA LEU A 226 -0.60 5.73 0.56
C LEU A 226 -0.31 4.30 1.06
N ALA A 227 0.89 3.77 0.80
CA ALA A 227 1.31 2.49 1.37
C ALA A 227 1.39 2.54 2.91
N ALA A 228 1.94 3.61 3.48
CA ALA A 228 1.95 3.81 4.92
C ALA A 228 0.54 3.97 5.50
N LEU A 229 -0.37 4.65 4.79
CA LEU A 229 -1.78 4.79 5.19
C LEU A 229 -2.48 3.43 5.34
N MET A 230 -2.13 2.43 4.52
CA MET A 230 -2.75 1.10 4.61
C MET A 230 -2.56 0.45 5.98
N ARG A 231 -1.48 0.79 6.71
CA ARG A 231 -1.26 0.34 8.09
C ARG A 231 -2.31 0.89 9.05
N TYR A 232 -2.69 2.16 8.87
CA TYR A 232 -3.73 2.82 9.66
C TYR A 232 -5.15 2.41 9.25
N ALA A 233 -5.29 1.87 8.04
CA ALA A 233 -6.57 1.42 7.51
C ALA A 233 -6.93 -0.03 7.91
N GLU A 234 -6.07 -0.74 8.64
CA GLU A 234 -6.23 -2.16 8.96
C GLU A 234 -7.50 -2.40 9.79
N PRO A 235 -8.42 -3.30 9.35
CA PRO A 235 -9.69 -3.56 10.05
C PRO A 235 -9.52 -4.10 11.47
N SER A 236 -8.43 -4.83 11.74
CA SER A 236 -8.08 -5.34 13.07
C SER A 236 -7.67 -4.25 14.06
N LYS A 237 -7.49 -2.99 13.59
CA LYS A 237 -6.97 -1.86 14.37
C LYS A 237 -7.96 -0.68 14.40
N PRO A 238 -9.12 -0.80 15.06
CA PRO A 238 -10.19 0.21 15.01
C PRO A 238 -9.77 1.57 15.57
N GLU A 239 -8.79 1.61 16.49
CA GLU A 239 -8.30 2.87 17.03
C GLU A 239 -7.51 3.67 16.01
N LEU A 240 -6.69 3.00 15.18
CA LEU A 240 -5.98 3.63 14.06
C LEU A 240 -6.97 4.13 13.00
N GLN A 241 -7.98 3.34 12.66
CA GLN A 241 -9.01 3.74 11.72
C GLN A 241 -9.78 4.99 12.19
N ARG A 242 -10.09 5.09 13.49
CA ARG A 242 -10.73 6.30 14.04
C ARG A 242 -9.87 7.55 13.88
N GLN A 243 -8.55 7.42 13.97
CA GLN A 243 -7.65 8.56 13.71
C GLN A 243 -7.70 9.00 12.25
N VAL A 244 -7.76 8.04 11.30
CA VAL A 244 -7.96 8.34 9.87
C VAL A 244 -9.27 9.07 9.64
N GLY A 245 -10.35 8.65 10.28
CA GLY A 245 -11.67 9.28 10.19
C GLY A 245 -11.65 10.76 10.60
N LYS A 246 -10.90 11.10 11.66
CA LYS A 246 -10.79 12.50 12.14
C LYS A 246 -10.13 13.45 11.13
N LEU A 247 -9.34 12.93 10.20
CA LEU A 247 -8.62 13.71 9.20
C LEU A 247 -9.41 13.92 7.89
N GLU A 248 -10.61 13.37 7.77
CA GLU A 248 -11.48 13.55 6.59
C GLU A 248 -10.81 13.23 5.25
N LEU A 249 -9.95 12.20 5.21
CA LEU A 249 -9.14 11.83 4.05
C LEU A 249 -9.95 11.35 2.81
N TYR A 250 -11.20 10.91 3.00
CA TYR A 250 -11.99 10.28 1.94
C TYR A 250 -12.11 11.13 0.66
N PRO A 251 -12.43 12.44 0.70
CA PRO A 251 -12.52 13.22 -0.52
C PRO A 251 -11.23 13.25 -1.33
N SER A 252 -10.09 13.37 -0.66
CA SER A 252 -8.77 13.38 -1.32
C SER A 252 -8.42 12.00 -1.89
N LEU A 253 -8.72 10.91 -1.17
CA LEU A 253 -8.54 9.54 -1.67
C LEU A 253 -9.38 9.28 -2.93
N VAL A 254 -10.63 9.72 -2.96
CA VAL A 254 -11.53 9.60 -4.13
C VAL A 254 -10.97 10.36 -5.35
N ARG A 255 -10.35 11.53 -5.13
CA ARG A 255 -9.70 12.26 -6.21
C ARG A 255 -8.42 11.59 -6.71
N VAL A 256 -7.61 10.99 -5.80
CA VAL A 256 -6.45 10.17 -6.20
C VAL A 256 -6.86 8.96 -7.04
N LEU A 257 -7.98 8.28 -6.72
CA LEU A 257 -8.54 7.22 -7.57
C LEU A 257 -8.83 7.69 -9.00
N SER A 258 -9.24 8.95 -9.14
CA SER A 258 -9.60 9.48 -10.46
C SER A 258 -8.42 9.96 -11.29
N ARG A 259 -7.34 10.43 -10.65
CA ARG A 259 -6.26 11.19 -11.31
C ARG A 259 -4.84 10.70 -11.00
N GLY A 260 -4.65 9.87 -9.98
CA GLY A 260 -3.34 9.37 -9.56
C GLY A 260 -2.68 8.42 -10.56
N SER A 261 -1.42 8.09 -10.31
CA SER A 261 -0.73 7.00 -11.01
C SER A 261 -1.42 5.66 -10.76
N SER A 262 -1.14 4.65 -11.60
CA SER A 262 -1.71 3.31 -11.42
C SER A 262 -1.43 2.75 -10.03
N LEU A 263 -0.21 2.91 -9.51
CA LEU A 263 0.16 2.43 -8.18
C LEU A 263 -0.55 3.24 -7.07
N ALA A 264 -0.68 4.56 -7.23
CA ALA A 264 -1.44 5.39 -6.28
C ALA A 264 -2.92 5.00 -6.26
N LYS A 265 -3.56 4.77 -7.43
CA LYS A 265 -4.94 4.28 -7.53
C LYS A 265 -5.10 2.92 -6.85
N GLN A 266 -4.18 1.97 -7.11
CA GLN A 266 -4.20 0.65 -6.50
C GLN A 266 -4.13 0.74 -4.97
N ARG A 267 -3.14 1.45 -4.42
CA ARG A 267 -2.95 1.62 -2.98
C ARG A 267 -4.14 2.33 -2.32
N THR A 268 -4.69 3.32 -3.00
CA THR A 268 -5.90 4.02 -2.55
C THR A 268 -7.11 3.08 -2.51
N ALA A 269 -7.33 2.27 -3.55
CA ALA A 269 -8.42 1.31 -3.57
C ALA A 269 -8.28 0.26 -2.46
N ILE A 270 -7.07 -0.22 -2.18
CA ILE A 270 -6.80 -1.13 -1.05
C ILE A 270 -7.08 -0.44 0.29
N ALA A 271 -6.64 0.80 0.49
CA ALA A 271 -6.90 1.55 1.72
C ALA A 271 -8.40 1.75 1.94
N LEU A 272 -9.14 2.12 0.90
CA LEU A 272 -10.60 2.25 0.94
C LEU A 272 -11.29 0.91 1.23
N ALA A 273 -10.82 -0.20 0.64
CA ALA A 273 -11.32 -1.54 0.92
C ALA A 273 -11.17 -1.89 2.40
N LYS A 274 -9.98 -1.70 2.96
CA LYS A 274 -9.68 -1.97 4.37
C LYS A 274 -10.52 -1.10 5.32
N LEU A 275 -10.63 0.19 5.05
CA LEU A 275 -11.44 1.11 5.86
C LEU A 275 -12.92 0.75 5.82
N SER A 276 -13.46 0.40 4.66
CA SER A 276 -14.89 0.14 4.49
C SER A 276 -15.35 -1.24 4.97
N GLN A 277 -14.43 -2.17 5.24
CA GLN A 277 -14.76 -3.52 5.76
C GLN A 277 -15.55 -3.49 7.06
N SER A 278 -15.30 -2.50 7.92
CA SER A 278 -15.97 -2.35 9.22
C SER A 278 -17.22 -1.45 9.18
N THR A 279 -17.66 -1.00 8.00
CA THR A 279 -18.81 -0.08 7.88
C THR A 279 -20.07 -0.60 8.54
N SER A 280 -20.45 -1.84 8.28
CA SER A 280 -21.66 -2.44 8.85
C SER A 280 -21.62 -2.53 10.37
N GLN A 281 -20.49 -2.90 10.94
CA GLN A 281 -20.30 -2.96 12.40
C GLN A 281 -20.36 -1.56 13.01
N SER A 282 -19.68 -0.58 12.40
CA SER A 282 -19.67 0.80 12.87
C SER A 282 -21.07 1.45 12.81
N VAL A 283 -21.86 1.16 11.78
CA VAL A 283 -23.27 1.64 11.67
C VAL A 283 -24.14 1.03 12.76
N SER A 284 -23.99 -0.27 13.02
CA SER A 284 -24.75 -0.97 14.07
C SER A 284 -24.44 -0.39 15.45
N ASP A 285 -23.17 -0.18 15.77
CA ASP A 285 -22.73 0.39 17.06
C ASP A 285 -23.28 1.83 17.24
N THR A 286 -23.24 2.64 16.20
CA THR A 286 -23.77 4.01 16.23
C THR A 286 -25.28 4.03 16.48
N THR A 287 -26.02 3.09 15.86
CA THR A 287 -27.47 2.98 16.05
C THR A 287 -27.81 2.58 17.48
N ILE A 288 -27.09 1.63 18.07
CA ILE A 288 -27.26 1.19 19.47
C ILE A 288 -27.03 2.33 20.44
N MET A 289 -26.00 3.15 20.21
CA MET A 289 -25.66 4.30 21.06
C MET A 289 -26.77 5.39 21.00
N THR A 290 -27.34 5.64 19.81
CA THR A 290 -28.44 6.63 19.65
C THR A 290 -29.73 6.16 20.26
N GLU A 291 -30.05 4.87 20.26
CA GLU A 291 -31.21 4.31 20.92
C GLU A 291 -31.08 4.33 22.45
N LYS A 292 -29.90 3.97 23.01
CA LYS A 292 -29.64 4.06 24.45
C LYS A 292 -29.74 5.49 24.98
N SER A 293 -29.38 6.50 24.17
CA SER A 293 -29.51 7.91 24.54
C SER A 293 -30.97 8.40 24.60
N LYS A 294 -31.89 7.74 23.92
CA LYS A 294 -33.34 8.09 23.94
C LYS A 294 -34.09 7.55 25.17
N HIS A 295 -33.47 6.63 25.93
CA HIS A 295 -34.07 6.05 27.12
C HIS A 295 -33.50 6.53 28.47
N SER A 296 -32.64 7.57 28.50
CA SER A 296 -32.22 8.19 29.74
C SER A 296 -33.23 9.22 30.22
N MET A 297 -33.72 8.99 31.45
CA MET A 297 -34.72 9.71 32.25
C MET A 297 -34.64 11.25 32.15
N PRO A 298 -35.78 11.94 32.42
CA PRO A 298 -35.80 13.39 32.51
C PRO A 298 -35.08 13.83 33.76
N MET A 299 -33.90 14.39 33.64
CA MET A 299 -33.22 15.17 34.69
C MET A 299 -33.90 16.54 34.77
N LEU A 300 -34.99 16.59 35.50
CA LEU A 300 -35.52 17.81 36.11
C LEU A 300 -34.75 18.02 37.43
N PHE A 301 -34.22 19.22 37.64
CA PHE A 301 -33.43 19.74 38.77
C PHE A 301 -31.93 19.64 38.64
N LEU A 302 -31.33 20.67 38.05
CA LEU A 302 -30.15 21.41 38.54
C LEU A 302 -29.66 22.44 37.50
N THR A 303 -30.51 23.36 37.10
CA THR A 303 -30.13 24.54 36.32
C THR A 303 -30.23 25.80 37.18
N LYS A 304 -29.38 25.88 38.19
CA LYS A 304 -29.04 27.16 38.84
C LYS A 304 -27.71 26.97 39.54
N LEU A 305 -26.67 27.41 38.89
CA LEU A 305 -25.34 27.81 39.39
C LEU A 305 -24.25 27.33 38.42
N LEU A 306 -24.10 28.07 37.30
CA LEU A 306 -22.82 28.31 36.63
C LEU A 306 -23.07 29.19 35.40
N PRO A 307 -22.71 30.47 35.39
CA PRO A 307 -22.78 31.31 34.20
C PRO A 307 -21.53 31.05 33.33
N ASN A 308 -21.76 30.98 32.03
CA ASN A 308 -20.80 31.11 30.96
C ASN A 308 -19.72 29.99 30.81
N MET A 309 -20.14 28.81 30.37
CA MET A 309 -19.36 28.06 29.42
C MET A 309 -20.23 27.76 28.21
N SER A 310 -20.11 28.59 27.20
CA SER A 310 -20.63 28.33 25.85
C SER A 310 -19.86 27.17 25.26
N TRP A 311 -20.31 25.96 25.56
CA TRP A 311 -19.94 24.80 24.77
C TRP A 311 -20.70 24.94 23.44
N CYS A 312 -19.99 25.46 22.42
CA CYS A 312 -20.39 25.28 21.05
C CYS A 312 -20.34 23.79 20.72
N CYS A 313 -21.38 23.05 21.13
CA CYS A 313 -21.82 21.90 20.41
C CYS A 313 -22.32 22.41 19.05
N SER A 314 -21.41 22.60 18.11
CA SER A 314 -21.76 22.61 16.70
C SER A 314 -22.27 21.21 16.38
N THR A 315 -23.52 20.94 16.75
CA THR A 315 -24.32 20.01 15.99
C THR A 315 -24.45 20.65 14.62
N SER A 316 -23.50 20.41 13.73
CA SER A 316 -23.71 20.57 12.31
C SER A 316 -24.86 19.59 11.95
N SER A 317 -26.08 20.09 12.08
CA SER A 317 -27.22 19.51 11.40
C SER A 317 -26.95 19.70 9.90
N THR A 318 -26.07 18.87 9.36
CA THR A 318 -26.06 18.64 7.92
C THR A 318 -27.44 18.04 7.64
N ASN A 319 -28.29 18.77 6.96
CA ASN A 319 -29.44 18.25 6.19
C ASN A 319 -28.84 17.27 5.15
N GLY A 320 -28.19 16.22 5.62
CA GLY A 320 -27.50 15.24 4.82
C GLY A 320 -28.51 14.26 4.27
N ILE A 321 -28.57 14.19 2.96
CA ILE A 321 -29.22 13.11 2.24
C ILE A 321 -28.81 11.79 2.90
N SER A 322 -29.77 11.00 3.36
CA SER A 322 -29.56 9.67 3.93
C SER A 322 -28.79 8.81 2.94
N CYS A 323 -27.84 8.00 3.42
CA CYS A 323 -27.14 7.05 2.57
C CYS A 323 -28.13 6.02 2.01
N SER A 324 -28.13 5.82 0.69
CA SER A 324 -29.03 4.89 0.02
C SER A 324 -28.81 3.42 0.43
N VAL A 325 -27.65 3.09 0.97
CA VAL A 325 -27.29 1.72 1.39
C VAL A 325 -27.46 1.53 2.89
N HIS A 326 -26.87 2.40 3.72
CA HIS A 326 -26.81 2.20 5.19
C HIS A 326 -27.70 3.16 6.00
N GLY A 327 -28.46 4.05 5.34
CA GLY A 327 -29.39 4.95 6.02
C GLY A 327 -28.74 6.17 6.69
N ALA A 328 -29.42 6.74 7.69
CA ALA A 328 -29.07 8.03 8.29
C ALA A 328 -27.80 8.00 9.17
N ALA A 329 -27.48 6.85 9.76
CA ALA A 329 -26.29 6.70 10.62
C ALA A 329 -24.99 6.61 9.84
N CYS A 330 -25.04 6.52 8.51
CA CYS A 330 -23.89 6.33 7.68
C CYS A 330 -23.17 7.64 7.36
N SER A 331 -21.86 7.65 7.50
CA SER A 331 -20.98 8.78 7.20
C SER A 331 -19.70 8.25 6.53
N HIS A 332 -19.04 9.08 5.74
CA HIS A 332 -17.72 8.75 5.22
C HIS A 332 -16.60 8.97 6.25
N ARG A 333 -16.89 9.71 7.31
CA ARG A 333 -15.91 10.08 8.36
C ARG A 333 -15.90 9.04 9.48
N ASP A 334 -17.07 8.65 9.98
CA ASP A 334 -17.19 7.81 11.16
C ASP A 334 -17.38 6.33 10.81
N THR A 335 -18.04 6.04 9.69
CA THR A 335 -18.34 4.69 9.22
C THR A 335 -17.57 4.27 7.96
N PHE A 336 -16.76 5.15 7.39
CA PHE A 336 -15.98 4.89 6.17
C PHE A 336 -16.79 4.40 4.96
N CYS A 337 -18.02 4.88 4.81
CA CYS A 337 -18.93 4.43 3.75
C CYS A 337 -18.51 4.92 2.36
N LEU A 338 -18.23 4.00 1.45
CA LEU A 338 -17.86 4.29 0.07
C LEU A 338 -18.96 5.01 -0.72
N VAL A 339 -20.22 4.71 -0.45
CA VAL A 339 -21.37 5.37 -1.10
C VAL A 339 -21.48 6.81 -0.66
N LYS A 340 -21.37 7.07 0.66
CA LYS A 340 -21.44 8.43 1.23
C LYS A 340 -20.23 9.28 0.82
N ALA A 341 -19.12 8.64 0.49
CA ALA A 341 -17.90 9.29 0.01
C ALA A 341 -17.86 9.52 -1.51
N ASP A 342 -18.94 9.16 -2.24
CA ASP A 342 -18.97 9.16 -3.71
C ASP A 342 -17.82 8.35 -4.36
N ALA A 343 -17.33 7.32 -3.68
CA ALA A 343 -16.20 6.50 -4.14
C ALA A 343 -16.62 5.42 -5.16
N VAL A 344 -17.90 5.03 -5.21
CA VAL A 344 -18.36 3.92 -6.07
C VAL A 344 -18.08 4.19 -7.54
N LYS A 345 -18.41 5.37 -8.04
CA LYS A 345 -18.21 5.73 -9.44
C LYS A 345 -16.72 5.78 -9.84
N PRO A 346 -15.80 6.41 -9.08
CA PRO A 346 -14.38 6.32 -9.33
C PRO A 346 -13.85 4.87 -9.28
N LEU A 347 -14.27 4.05 -8.31
CA LEU A 347 -13.87 2.64 -8.22
C LEU A 347 -14.32 1.84 -9.44
N VAL A 348 -15.55 2.03 -9.91
CA VAL A 348 -16.04 1.38 -11.14
C VAL A 348 -15.23 1.81 -12.36
N ARG A 349 -14.86 3.08 -12.46
CA ARG A 349 -14.01 3.56 -13.57
C ARG A 349 -12.61 2.95 -13.56
N THR A 350 -12.03 2.73 -12.39
CA THR A 350 -10.71 2.10 -12.28
C THR A 350 -10.69 0.63 -12.71
N LEU A 351 -11.85 -0.03 -12.84
CA LEU A 351 -11.93 -1.39 -13.39
C LEU A 351 -11.51 -1.48 -14.87
N SER A 352 -11.55 -0.37 -15.60
CA SER A 352 -11.12 -0.30 -17.00
C SER A 352 -9.63 -0.03 -17.19
N GLU A 353 -8.88 0.18 -16.10
CA GLU A 353 -7.42 0.39 -16.18
C GLU A 353 -6.71 -0.88 -16.68
N THR A 354 -5.65 -0.68 -17.43
CA THR A 354 -4.88 -1.79 -18.04
C THR A 354 -4.03 -2.55 -17.01
N GLU A 355 -3.67 -1.89 -15.94
CA GLU A 355 -2.90 -2.45 -14.82
C GLU A 355 -3.77 -3.38 -13.97
N SER A 356 -3.47 -4.67 -14.00
CA SER A 356 -4.31 -5.69 -13.35
C SER A 356 -4.49 -5.49 -11.84
N GLY A 357 -3.47 -5.04 -11.14
CA GLY A 357 -3.53 -4.78 -9.70
C GLY A 357 -4.50 -3.66 -9.31
N VAL A 358 -4.71 -2.67 -10.20
CA VAL A 358 -5.66 -1.57 -9.97
C VAL A 358 -7.10 -2.08 -10.01
N ALA A 359 -7.43 -2.85 -11.04
CA ALA A 359 -8.76 -3.45 -11.18
C ALA A 359 -9.08 -4.41 -10.02
N GLU A 360 -8.10 -5.23 -9.62
CA GLU A 360 -8.24 -6.15 -8.50
C GLU A 360 -8.53 -5.42 -7.19
N ALA A 361 -7.79 -4.35 -6.89
CA ALA A 361 -7.97 -3.52 -5.69
C ALA A 361 -9.35 -2.83 -5.69
N ALA A 362 -9.79 -2.32 -6.84
CA ALA A 362 -11.11 -1.70 -6.98
C ALA A 362 -12.25 -2.71 -6.77
N LEU A 363 -12.12 -3.94 -7.30
CA LEU A 363 -13.07 -5.02 -7.04
C LEU A 363 -13.14 -5.37 -5.55
N MET A 364 -12.00 -5.44 -4.86
CA MET A 364 -11.97 -5.65 -3.40
C MET A 364 -12.75 -4.57 -2.65
N ALA A 365 -12.56 -3.30 -3.03
CA ALA A 365 -13.28 -2.19 -2.40
C ALA A 365 -14.79 -2.27 -2.67
N LEU A 366 -15.20 -2.54 -3.90
CA LEU A 366 -16.62 -2.69 -4.24
C LEU A 366 -17.27 -3.91 -3.54
N GLU A 367 -16.51 -4.98 -3.33
CA GLU A 367 -16.98 -6.17 -2.64
C GLU A 367 -17.36 -5.89 -1.18
N THR A 368 -16.69 -4.93 -0.52
CA THR A 368 -17.02 -4.57 0.87
C THR A 368 -18.44 -4.03 1.03
N LEU A 369 -19.03 -3.46 -0.02
CA LEU A 369 -20.44 -3.03 -0.02
C LEU A 369 -21.42 -4.22 0.01
N LEU A 370 -20.99 -5.39 -0.44
CA LEU A 370 -21.82 -6.60 -0.55
C LEU A 370 -21.54 -7.62 0.58
N THR A 371 -21.00 -7.18 1.70
CA THR A 371 -20.73 -8.05 2.87
C THR A 371 -21.92 -8.16 3.81
N ASP A 372 -22.75 -7.12 3.92
CA ASP A 372 -23.92 -7.09 4.80
C ASP A 372 -25.17 -7.54 4.06
N HIS A 373 -25.75 -8.67 4.49
CA HIS A 373 -26.95 -9.24 3.90
C HIS A 373 -28.18 -8.32 3.98
N SER A 374 -28.25 -7.46 5.00
CA SER A 374 -29.39 -6.56 5.21
C SER A 374 -29.44 -5.41 4.17
N THR A 375 -28.27 -5.03 3.63
CA THR A 375 -28.13 -3.91 2.70
C THR A 375 -27.81 -4.32 1.26
N LEU A 376 -27.71 -5.63 1.00
CA LEU A 376 -27.26 -6.21 -0.29
C LEU A 376 -28.00 -5.65 -1.52
N SER A 377 -29.33 -5.53 -1.47
CA SER A 377 -30.10 -5.02 -2.60
C SER A 377 -29.78 -3.56 -2.92
N HIS A 378 -29.65 -2.72 -1.90
CA HIS A 378 -29.30 -1.31 -2.07
C HIS A 378 -27.84 -1.12 -2.49
N ALA A 379 -26.92 -1.92 -1.93
CA ALA A 379 -25.53 -1.91 -2.32
C ALA A 379 -25.34 -2.36 -3.78
N THR A 380 -26.07 -3.39 -4.20
CA THR A 380 -26.10 -3.83 -5.59
C THR A 380 -26.61 -2.74 -6.51
N ALA A 381 -27.72 -2.08 -6.15
CA ALA A 381 -28.25 -0.96 -6.93
C ALA A 381 -27.21 0.16 -7.09
N ALA A 382 -26.50 0.53 -6.01
CA ALA A 382 -25.46 1.56 -6.08
C ALA A 382 -24.31 1.20 -7.06
N ILE A 383 -23.93 -0.08 -7.17
CA ILE A 383 -22.91 -0.54 -8.13
C ILE A 383 -23.50 -0.52 -9.56
N VAL A 384 -24.71 -1.00 -9.76
CA VAL A 384 -25.38 -1.10 -11.05
C VAL A 384 -25.64 0.30 -11.65
N ASP A 385 -26.14 1.24 -10.86
CA ASP A 385 -26.43 2.62 -11.26
C ASP A 385 -25.14 3.35 -11.73
N ASN A 386 -24.00 2.95 -11.23
CA ASN A 386 -22.71 3.45 -11.66
C ASN A 386 -22.07 2.62 -12.80
N GLN A 387 -22.84 1.79 -13.52
CA GLN A 387 -22.38 0.96 -14.64
C GLN A 387 -21.40 -0.18 -14.23
N GLY A 388 -21.45 -0.60 -12.97
CA GLY A 388 -20.53 -1.62 -12.43
C GLY A 388 -20.62 -2.95 -13.18
N VAL A 389 -21.83 -3.37 -13.62
CA VAL A 389 -22.01 -4.62 -14.38
C VAL A 389 -21.25 -4.59 -15.71
N VAL A 390 -21.26 -3.46 -16.42
CA VAL A 390 -20.52 -3.31 -17.68
C VAL A 390 -19.02 -3.32 -17.43
N ALA A 391 -18.56 -2.67 -16.37
CA ALA A 391 -17.14 -2.65 -15.99
C ALA A 391 -16.65 -4.05 -15.56
N ILE A 392 -17.44 -4.81 -14.81
CA ILE A 392 -17.15 -6.20 -14.45
C ILE A 392 -16.99 -7.06 -15.72
N LEU A 393 -17.89 -6.89 -16.70
CA LEU A 393 -17.79 -7.60 -17.98
C LEU A 393 -16.46 -7.31 -18.68
N GLN A 394 -16.01 -6.07 -18.69
CA GLN A 394 -14.72 -5.69 -19.28
C GLN A 394 -13.53 -6.35 -18.56
N VAL A 395 -13.58 -6.46 -17.21
CA VAL A 395 -12.56 -7.20 -16.45
C VAL A 395 -12.57 -8.68 -16.81
N LEU A 396 -13.74 -9.32 -16.97
CA LEU A 396 -13.83 -10.72 -17.39
C LEU A 396 -13.28 -10.96 -18.80
N GLU A 397 -13.44 -9.97 -19.71
CA GLU A 397 -12.88 -10.03 -21.07
C GLU A 397 -11.35 -9.90 -21.06
N LYS A 398 -10.81 -8.91 -20.37
CA LYS A 398 -9.41 -8.44 -20.56
C LYS A 398 -8.53 -8.52 -19.31
N GLY A 399 -9.11 -8.77 -18.13
CA GLY A 399 -8.36 -8.74 -16.88
C GLY A 399 -7.41 -9.93 -16.69
N SER A 400 -6.55 -9.85 -15.68
CA SER A 400 -5.73 -10.96 -15.20
C SER A 400 -6.58 -12.04 -14.53
N ILE A 401 -6.02 -13.24 -14.35
CA ILE A 401 -6.70 -14.34 -13.64
C ILE A 401 -7.17 -13.92 -12.24
N PRO A 402 -6.35 -13.27 -11.37
CA PRO A 402 -6.82 -12.80 -10.07
C PRO A 402 -7.96 -11.77 -10.17
N ALA A 403 -7.88 -10.81 -11.11
CA ALA A 403 -8.95 -9.84 -11.32
C ALA A 403 -10.25 -10.49 -11.80
N LYS A 404 -10.17 -11.43 -12.76
CA LYS A 404 -11.32 -12.22 -13.25
C LYS A 404 -11.96 -13.03 -12.13
N THR A 405 -11.15 -13.63 -11.26
CA THR A 405 -11.62 -14.41 -10.11
C THR A 405 -12.48 -13.54 -9.18
N LYS A 406 -11.99 -12.34 -8.82
CA LYS A 406 -12.72 -11.38 -7.98
C LYS A 406 -13.95 -10.81 -8.70
N ALA A 407 -13.84 -10.57 -10.01
CA ALA A 407 -14.96 -10.11 -10.82
C ALA A 407 -16.10 -11.14 -10.87
N LEU A 408 -15.79 -12.44 -10.95
CA LEU A 408 -16.78 -13.51 -10.86
C LEU A 408 -17.45 -13.55 -9.49
N ASP A 409 -16.69 -13.43 -8.40
CA ASP A 409 -17.25 -13.41 -7.04
C ASP A 409 -18.21 -12.22 -6.84
N LEU A 410 -17.80 -11.03 -7.29
CA LEU A 410 -18.63 -9.83 -7.21
C LEU A 410 -19.88 -9.96 -8.08
N PHE A 411 -19.73 -10.45 -9.31
CA PHE A 411 -20.85 -10.65 -10.24
C PHE A 411 -21.87 -11.68 -9.73
N GLN A 412 -21.39 -12.77 -9.14
CA GLN A 412 -22.25 -13.78 -8.51
C GLN A 412 -23.14 -13.18 -7.42
N LYS A 413 -22.60 -12.29 -6.58
CA LYS A 413 -23.36 -11.57 -5.56
C LYS A 413 -24.41 -10.63 -6.17
N ILE A 414 -24.04 -9.90 -7.22
CA ILE A 414 -24.93 -8.97 -7.94
C ILE A 414 -26.12 -9.69 -8.60
N LEU A 415 -25.88 -10.84 -9.22
CA LEU A 415 -26.92 -11.63 -9.90
C LEU A 415 -28.11 -12.03 -9.01
N ASN A 416 -27.89 -12.18 -7.71
CA ASN A 416 -28.95 -12.52 -6.77
C ASN A 416 -29.96 -11.37 -6.54
N HIS A 417 -29.57 -10.14 -6.86
CA HIS A 417 -30.33 -8.94 -6.47
C HIS A 417 -30.70 -8.02 -7.64
N THR A 418 -30.26 -8.33 -8.86
CA THR A 418 -30.48 -7.48 -10.03
C THR A 418 -30.80 -8.29 -11.27
N GLN A 419 -31.80 -7.83 -12.02
CA GLN A 419 -32.08 -8.34 -13.37
C GLN A 419 -31.15 -7.66 -14.38
N ILE A 420 -30.43 -8.45 -15.14
CA ILE A 420 -29.53 -7.98 -16.18
C ILE A 420 -30.29 -7.91 -17.50
N THR A 421 -29.99 -6.87 -18.31
CA THR A 421 -30.59 -6.76 -19.65
C THR A 421 -30.19 -7.93 -20.54
N GLN A 422 -31.08 -8.32 -21.46
CA GLN A 422 -30.87 -9.50 -22.33
C GLN A 422 -29.58 -9.41 -23.14
N THR A 423 -29.19 -8.22 -23.57
CA THR A 423 -27.94 -7.99 -24.31
C THR A 423 -26.68 -8.23 -23.45
N LEU A 424 -26.67 -7.77 -22.21
CA LEU A 424 -25.58 -8.03 -21.28
C LEU A 424 -25.54 -9.49 -20.87
N PHE A 425 -26.70 -10.11 -20.66
CA PHE A 425 -26.83 -11.53 -20.34
C PHE A 425 -26.12 -12.40 -21.38
N GLN A 426 -26.41 -12.19 -22.68
CA GLN A 426 -25.78 -12.93 -23.78
C GLN A 426 -24.26 -12.72 -23.85
N ARG A 427 -23.80 -11.50 -23.58
CA ARG A 427 -22.34 -11.24 -23.53
C ARG A 427 -21.66 -11.96 -22.36
N PHE A 428 -22.27 -11.94 -21.18
CA PHE A 428 -21.76 -12.69 -20.01
C PHE A 428 -21.73 -14.19 -20.30
N GLU A 429 -22.80 -14.75 -20.87
CA GLU A 429 -22.86 -16.15 -21.28
C GLU A 429 -21.69 -16.54 -22.15
N GLY A 430 -21.44 -15.78 -23.24
CA GLY A 430 -20.33 -16.06 -24.16
C GLY A 430 -18.98 -16.04 -23.48
N ILE A 431 -18.71 -15.06 -22.61
CA ILE A 431 -17.43 -14.97 -21.91
C ILE A 431 -17.29 -16.08 -20.86
N LEU A 432 -18.33 -16.36 -20.09
CA LEU A 432 -18.29 -17.38 -19.05
C LEU A 432 -18.06 -18.79 -19.64
N ILE A 433 -18.65 -19.06 -20.83
CA ILE A 433 -18.39 -20.32 -21.57
C ILE A 433 -16.92 -20.40 -21.99
N GLN A 434 -16.32 -19.29 -22.43
CA GLN A 434 -14.88 -19.28 -22.76
C GLN A 434 -14.01 -19.52 -21.51
N LEU A 435 -14.38 -18.93 -20.36
CA LEU A 435 -13.68 -19.12 -19.10
C LEU A 435 -13.79 -20.52 -18.51
N LEU A 436 -14.73 -21.39 -18.98
CA LEU A 436 -14.77 -22.81 -18.60
C LEU A 436 -13.56 -23.60 -19.12
N HIS A 437 -12.83 -23.08 -20.12
CA HIS A 437 -11.61 -23.70 -20.63
C HIS A 437 -10.35 -23.34 -19.83
N ASP A 438 -10.46 -22.41 -18.88
CA ASP A 438 -9.37 -22.00 -17.99
C ASP A 438 -9.51 -22.76 -16.67
N ASP A 439 -8.53 -23.58 -16.33
CA ASP A 439 -8.58 -24.46 -15.14
C ASP A 439 -8.74 -23.68 -13.83
N ASP A 440 -8.17 -22.47 -13.74
CA ASP A 440 -8.24 -21.64 -12.55
C ASP A 440 -9.63 -20.99 -12.37
N LEU A 441 -10.33 -20.70 -13.46
CA LEU A 441 -11.60 -19.99 -13.47
C LEU A 441 -12.82 -20.90 -13.69
N LYS A 442 -12.59 -22.14 -14.16
CA LYS A 442 -13.59 -23.12 -14.54
C LYS A 442 -14.72 -23.28 -13.52
N LYS A 443 -14.35 -23.60 -12.27
CA LYS A 443 -15.34 -23.85 -11.20
C LYS A 443 -16.19 -22.63 -10.92
N LYS A 444 -15.58 -21.43 -10.83
CA LYS A 444 -16.31 -20.19 -10.56
C LYS A 444 -17.22 -19.80 -11.72
N SER A 445 -16.73 -19.91 -12.95
CA SER A 445 -17.53 -19.65 -14.15
C SER A 445 -18.73 -20.59 -14.25
N ALA A 446 -18.54 -21.88 -13.95
CA ALA A 446 -19.62 -22.86 -13.91
C ALA A 446 -20.68 -22.51 -12.86
N LEU A 447 -20.28 -22.07 -11.66
CA LEU A 447 -21.20 -21.62 -10.61
C LEU A 447 -22.06 -20.42 -11.06
N VAL A 448 -21.44 -19.43 -11.70
CA VAL A 448 -22.14 -18.26 -12.24
C VAL A 448 -23.11 -18.67 -13.36
N LEU A 449 -22.69 -19.54 -14.30
CA LEU A 449 -23.57 -20.07 -15.36
C LEU A 449 -24.74 -20.89 -14.81
N LYS A 450 -24.52 -21.65 -13.74
CA LYS A 450 -25.60 -22.36 -13.02
C LYS A 450 -26.60 -21.37 -12.43
N GLN A 451 -26.12 -20.31 -11.79
CA GLN A 451 -26.98 -19.25 -11.23
C GLN A 451 -27.77 -18.50 -12.30
N MET A 452 -27.16 -18.30 -13.48
CA MET A 452 -27.83 -17.77 -14.68
C MET A 452 -28.82 -18.75 -15.32
N LYS A 453 -28.95 -19.99 -14.79
CA LYS A 453 -29.80 -21.09 -15.31
C LYS A 453 -29.42 -21.54 -16.72
N ILE A 454 -28.16 -21.41 -17.10
CA ILE A 454 -27.59 -21.85 -18.38
C ILE A 454 -27.06 -23.28 -18.25
N LEU A 455 -26.35 -23.58 -17.13
CA LEU A 455 -25.86 -24.94 -16.85
C LEU A 455 -26.84 -25.69 -15.92
N PRO A 456 -27.09 -26.97 -16.18
CA PRO A 456 -27.90 -27.82 -15.30
C PRO A 456 -27.17 -28.13 -13.99
N GLU A 457 -27.92 -28.47 -12.94
CA GLU A 457 -27.38 -28.80 -11.62
C GLU A 457 -26.42 -30.00 -11.61
N GLN A 458 -26.60 -30.94 -12.52
CA GLN A 458 -25.80 -32.14 -12.67
C GLN A 458 -24.71 -32.03 -13.75
N SER A 459 -24.16 -30.84 -13.94
CA SER A 459 -23.07 -30.60 -14.90
C SER A 459 -21.78 -31.26 -14.43
N SER A 460 -20.99 -31.80 -15.35
CA SER A 460 -19.63 -32.35 -15.12
C SER A 460 -18.60 -31.29 -14.70
N TYR A 461 -18.99 -30.04 -14.63
CA TYR A 461 -18.14 -28.92 -14.21
C TYR A 461 -18.13 -28.69 -12.68
N PHE A 462 -18.98 -29.39 -11.91
CA PHE A 462 -19.11 -29.28 -10.45
C PHE A 462 -18.44 -30.42 -9.71
#